data_993ebf0a16da705a0c94960663404b59
#
_entry.id   993ebf0a16da705a0c94960663404b59
#
_cell.length_a   1.000
_cell.length_b   1.000
_cell.length_c   1.000
_cell.angle_alpha   90.00
_cell.angle_beta   90.00
_cell.angle_gamma   90.00
#
_symmetry.space_group_name_H-M   'P 1'
#
loop_
_entity.id
_entity.type
_entity.pdbx_description
1 polymer ?
#
loop_
_entity_poly.entity_id
_entity_poly.type
_entity_poly.pdbx_seq_one_letter_code
_entity_poly.pdbx_strand_id
1 'polypeptide(L)'
;SIDGDPPAAMRYTETRLSKVSQYLVDDINKDTVAFKSNYDETEKEPSVLPAQFPNLLVNGAGGIAVGMATSIPPHNLGEIINGTLALIENKDIKLNELMKHIPGPDFPTGGIIIGKNIIKDGYKTGRGSFKIRGEIKIEQLKNGRGSFKIRGDIKIEQRKNGKERIVITSVP
;
A
#
# COMPACT_ATOMS: atom_id res chain seq x y z
N SER A 1 11.03 1.74 0.65
CA SER A 1 9.96 2.66 1.08
C SER A 1 8.83 2.66 0.05
N ILE A 2 7.61 2.94 0.46
CA ILE A 2 6.44 3.07 -0.45
C ILE A 2 6.66 4.23 -1.42
N ASP A 3 7.35 5.26 -0.99
CA ASP A 3 7.64 6.48 -1.75
C ASP A 3 8.81 6.32 -2.72
N GLY A 4 9.43 5.14 -2.79
CA GLY A 4 10.54 4.85 -3.67
C GLY A 4 11.88 5.44 -3.22
N ASP A 5 11.96 6.04 -2.05
CA ASP A 5 13.21 6.56 -1.50
C ASP A 5 14.19 5.43 -1.17
N PRO A 6 15.49 5.59 -1.46
CA PRO A 6 16.47 4.60 -1.09
C PRO A 6 16.58 4.49 0.44
N PRO A 7 16.75 3.28 0.99
CA PRO A 7 16.94 3.11 2.42
C PRO A 7 18.29 3.70 2.88
N ALA A 8 18.36 4.08 4.13
CA ALA A 8 19.62 4.42 4.76
C ALA A 8 20.60 3.22 4.76
N ALA A 9 21.90 3.47 4.90
CA ALA A 9 22.87 2.38 5.01
C ALA A 9 22.51 1.44 6.19
N MET A 10 22.64 0.14 5.99
CA MET A 10 22.24 -0.89 6.97
C MET A 10 22.82 -0.69 8.37
N ARG A 11 24.02 -0.10 8.48
CA ARG A 11 24.67 0.20 9.78
C ARG A 11 23.91 1.24 10.63
N TYR A 12 22.94 1.95 10.05
CA TYR A 12 22.13 2.96 10.74
C TYR A 12 20.69 2.53 10.97
N THR A 13 20.33 1.31 10.57
CA THR A 13 18.95 0.83 10.62
C THR A 13 18.84 -0.46 11.41
N GLU A 14 17.74 -0.61 12.12
CA GLU A 14 17.31 -1.85 12.76
C GLU A 14 16.00 -2.32 12.14
N THR A 15 15.85 -3.62 11.99
CA THR A 15 14.62 -4.25 11.55
C THR A 15 13.93 -4.93 12.71
N ARG A 16 12.66 -4.63 12.92
CA ARG A 16 11.81 -5.27 13.95
C ARG A 16 10.47 -5.62 13.35
N LEU A 17 9.88 -6.73 13.79
CA LEU A 17 8.51 -7.06 13.43
C LEU A 17 7.54 -6.02 14.03
N SER A 18 6.67 -5.49 13.21
CA SER A 18 5.56 -4.65 13.68
C SER A 18 4.53 -5.52 14.41
N LYS A 19 3.70 -4.90 15.26
CA LYS A 19 2.61 -5.64 15.93
C LYS A 19 1.64 -6.29 14.94
N VAL A 20 1.40 -5.65 13.81
CA VAL A 20 0.51 -6.16 12.75
C VAL A 20 1.11 -7.40 12.08
N SER A 21 2.43 -7.52 11.99
CA SER A 21 3.09 -8.69 11.40
C SER A 21 2.78 -9.99 12.16
N GLN A 22 2.42 -9.90 13.46
CA GLN A 22 2.03 -11.07 14.25
C GLN A 22 0.80 -11.74 13.62
N TYR A 23 -0.19 -10.98 13.16
CA TYR A 23 -1.39 -11.51 12.49
C TYR A 23 -1.11 -12.22 11.16
N LEU A 24 0.08 -12.03 10.59
CA LEU A 24 0.47 -12.74 9.37
C LEU A 24 1.06 -14.13 9.66
N VAL A 25 1.61 -14.33 10.85
CA VAL A 25 2.31 -15.56 11.25
C VAL A 25 1.61 -16.33 12.36
N ASP A 26 0.53 -15.80 12.92
CA ASP A 26 -0.27 -16.51 13.93
C ASP A 26 -0.72 -17.87 13.39
N ASP A 27 -0.68 -18.88 14.27
CA ASP A 27 -1.06 -20.25 13.95
C ASP A 27 -0.18 -20.97 12.90
N ILE A 28 0.98 -20.42 12.52
CA ILE A 28 1.90 -21.05 11.58
C ILE A 28 2.37 -22.45 12.02
N ASN A 29 2.42 -22.67 13.34
CA ASN A 29 2.84 -23.94 13.96
C ASN A 29 1.69 -24.94 14.12
N LYS A 30 0.48 -24.63 13.63
CA LYS A 30 -0.74 -25.44 13.80
C LYS A 30 -1.17 -26.17 12.52
N ASP A 31 -0.23 -26.42 11.62
CA ASP A 31 -0.50 -27.09 10.33
C ASP A 31 -1.56 -26.38 9.46
N THR A 32 -1.56 -25.06 9.51
CA THR A 32 -2.51 -24.21 8.79
C THR A 32 -2.11 -23.97 7.33
N VAL A 33 -0.84 -24.16 7.00
CA VAL A 33 -0.27 -23.94 5.67
C VAL A 33 0.75 -25.01 5.33
N ALA A 34 0.91 -25.29 4.03
CA ALA A 34 1.91 -26.24 3.56
C ALA A 34 3.32 -25.65 3.67
N PHE A 35 4.28 -26.52 4.00
CA PHE A 35 5.69 -26.20 4.05
C PHE A 35 6.42 -26.84 2.88
N LYS A 36 7.44 -26.17 2.37
CA LYS A 36 8.39 -26.66 1.35
C LYS A 36 9.82 -26.49 1.84
N SER A 37 10.75 -27.22 1.24
CA SER A 37 12.18 -27.02 1.49
C SER A 37 12.63 -25.64 0.97
N ASN A 38 13.56 -25.01 1.67
CA ASN A 38 14.27 -23.83 1.19
C ASN A 38 15.23 -24.21 0.05
N TYR A 39 15.99 -23.24 -0.48
CA TYR A 39 16.83 -23.42 -1.66
C TYR A 39 17.90 -24.51 -1.49
N ASP A 40 18.52 -24.63 -0.32
CA ASP A 40 19.59 -25.61 -0.03
C ASP A 40 19.08 -26.86 0.70
N GLU A 41 17.76 -27.01 0.85
CA GLU A 41 17.07 -28.13 1.51
C GLU A 41 17.45 -28.35 2.98
N THR A 42 18.10 -27.38 3.61
CA THR A 42 18.52 -27.49 5.02
C THR A 42 17.38 -27.22 5.98
N GLU A 43 16.39 -26.39 5.59
CA GLU A 43 15.28 -25.97 6.42
C GLU A 43 13.95 -26.01 5.63
N LYS A 44 12.84 -25.89 6.36
CA LYS A 44 11.50 -25.80 5.76
C LYS A 44 10.95 -24.39 5.92
N GLU A 45 10.35 -23.88 4.87
CA GLU A 45 9.66 -22.59 4.86
C GLU A 45 8.18 -22.75 4.50
N PRO A 46 7.28 -21.90 5.02
CA PRO A 46 5.88 -21.96 4.63
C PRO A 46 5.72 -21.51 3.17
N SER A 47 4.89 -22.23 2.39
CA SER A 47 4.59 -21.88 1.01
C SER A 47 3.83 -20.55 0.92
N VAL A 48 2.99 -20.25 1.91
CA VAL A 48 2.27 -18.99 2.11
C VAL A 48 2.16 -18.73 3.61
N LEU A 49 1.98 -17.48 4.01
CA LEU A 49 1.70 -17.14 5.41
C LEU A 49 0.24 -17.40 5.75
N PRO A 50 -0.08 -17.85 6.99
CA PRO A 50 -1.45 -18.12 7.44
C PRO A 50 -2.29 -16.86 7.71
N ALA A 51 -1.94 -15.75 7.16
CA ALA A 51 -2.46 -14.41 7.41
C ALA A 51 -3.94 -14.35 7.80
N GLN A 52 -4.25 -13.66 8.90
CA GLN A 52 -5.62 -13.50 9.42
C GLN A 52 -6.46 -12.48 8.63
N PHE A 53 -5.88 -11.78 7.68
CA PHE A 53 -6.56 -10.83 6.80
C PHE A 53 -5.94 -10.88 5.39
N PRO A 54 -6.64 -10.41 4.34
CA PRO A 54 -6.15 -10.44 2.96
C PRO A 54 -5.00 -9.46 2.72
N ASN A 55 -3.81 -9.77 3.24
CA ASN A 55 -2.64 -8.90 3.23
C ASN A 55 -2.18 -8.49 1.83
N LEU A 56 -2.36 -9.37 0.83
CA LEU A 56 -2.02 -9.06 -0.56
C LEU A 56 -2.73 -7.81 -1.07
N LEU A 57 -4.00 -7.62 -0.70
CA LEU A 57 -4.77 -6.45 -1.11
C LEU A 57 -4.50 -5.25 -0.20
N VAL A 58 -4.32 -5.47 1.10
CA VAL A 58 -4.08 -4.37 2.05
C VAL A 58 -2.74 -3.70 1.80
N ASN A 59 -1.66 -4.48 1.69
CA ASN A 59 -0.32 -3.93 1.43
C ASN A 59 0.00 -3.77 -0.05
N GLY A 60 -0.76 -4.42 -0.91
CA GLY A 60 -0.37 -4.54 -2.31
C GLY A 60 0.84 -5.46 -2.52
N ALA A 61 1.31 -5.52 -3.74
CA ALA A 61 2.51 -6.25 -4.10
C ALA A 61 3.21 -5.58 -5.28
N GLY A 62 4.52 -5.51 -5.24
CA GLY A 62 5.35 -5.04 -6.34
C GLY A 62 6.53 -5.97 -6.54
N GLY A 63 6.78 -6.37 -7.77
CA GLY A 63 7.89 -7.27 -8.08
C GLY A 63 8.17 -7.32 -9.58
N ILE A 64 9.45 -7.50 -9.89
CA ILE A 64 9.94 -7.62 -11.26
C ILE A 64 10.66 -8.95 -11.37
N ALA A 65 10.22 -9.79 -12.32
CA ALA A 65 10.85 -11.05 -12.65
C ALA A 65 11.19 -11.08 -14.15
N VAL A 66 11.95 -12.08 -14.55
CA VAL A 66 12.24 -12.28 -15.99
C VAL A 66 10.95 -12.67 -16.72
N GLY A 67 10.55 -11.85 -17.68
CA GLY A 67 9.37 -12.09 -18.51
C GLY A 67 8.03 -11.70 -17.88
N MET A 68 7.99 -11.29 -16.59
CA MET A 68 6.75 -10.84 -15.95
C MET A 68 7.01 -9.83 -14.83
N ALA A 69 6.02 -9.00 -14.54
CA ALA A 69 6.04 -8.09 -13.40
C ALA A 69 4.65 -8.03 -12.78
N THR A 70 4.60 -7.75 -11.49
CA THR A 70 3.35 -7.48 -10.77
C THR A 70 3.41 -6.11 -10.10
N SER A 71 2.29 -5.42 -10.06
CA SER A 71 2.13 -4.15 -9.34
C SER A 71 0.69 -4.05 -8.87
N ILE A 72 0.45 -4.47 -7.65
CA ILE A 72 -0.87 -4.41 -7.00
C ILE A 72 -0.82 -3.25 -6.01
N PRO A 73 -1.66 -2.22 -6.18
CA PRO A 73 -1.70 -1.10 -5.24
C PRO A 73 -2.29 -1.53 -3.89
N PRO A 74 -1.93 -0.84 -2.79
CA PRO A 74 -2.52 -1.07 -1.48
C PRO A 74 -3.98 -0.63 -1.42
N HIS A 75 -4.71 -1.15 -0.43
CA HIS A 75 -6.12 -0.85 -0.20
C HIS A 75 -6.38 -0.62 1.29
N ASN A 76 -7.49 0.02 1.60
CA ASN A 76 -7.92 0.25 2.97
C ASN A 76 -8.32 -1.06 3.66
N LEU A 77 -7.75 -1.29 4.85
CA LEU A 77 -8.00 -2.53 5.62
C LEU A 77 -9.49 -2.72 5.94
N GLY A 78 -10.19 -1.66 6.36
CA GLY A 78 -11.62 -1.73 6.69
C GLY A 78 -12.48 -2.08 5.48
N GLU A 79 -12.19 -1.48 4.32
CA GLU A 79 -12.87 -1.78 3.06
C GLU A 79 -12.63 -3.21 2.61
N ILE A 80 -11.40 -3.71 2.71
CA ILE A 80 -11.06 -5.09 2.37
C ILE A 80 -11.77 -6.08 3.30
N ILE A 81 -11.83 -5.81 4.60
CA ILE A 81 -12.56 -6.65 5.54
C ILE A 81 -14.06 -6.67 5.21
N ASN A 82 -14.67 -5.51 4.96
CA ASN A 82 -16.08 -5.44 4.58
C ASN A 82 -16.37 -6.18 3.27
N GLY A 83 -15.49 -6.05 2.28
CA GLY A 83 -15.59 -6.80 1.02
C GLY A 83 -15.45 -8.31 1.23
N THR A 84 -14.56 -8.73 2.13
CA THR A 84 -14.35 -10.14 2.46
C THR A 84 -15.59 -10.71 3.15
N LEU A 85 -16.19 -9.99 4.11
CA LEU A 85 -17.44 -10.40 4.77
C LEU A 85 -18.57 -10.53 3.75
N ALA A 86 -18.76 -9.56 2.86
CA ALA A 86 -19.76 -9.63 1.81
C ALA A 86 -19.56 -10.83 0.87
N LEU A 87 -18.31 -11.19 0.56
CA LEU A 87 -17.99 -12.38 -0.25
C LEU A 87 -18.27 -13.68 0.50
N ILE A 88 -18.04 -13.73 1.81
CA ILE A 88 -18.37 -14.90 2.64
C ILE A 88 -19.88 -15.11 2.70
N GLU A 89 -20.66 -14.04 2.85
CA GLU A 89 -22.13 -14.09 2.86
C GLU A 89 -22.70 -14.48 1.50
N ASN A 90 -22.11 -13.99 0.42
CA ASN A 90 -22.54 -14.28 -0.95
C ASN A 90 -21.33 -14.58 -1.85
N LYS A 91 -21.04 -15.88 -2.03
CA LYS A 91 -19.90 -16.34 -2.87
C LYS A 91 -20.03 -15.97 -4.34
N ASP A 92 -21.24 -15.70 -4.82
CA ASP A 92 -21.54 -15.33 -6.21
C ASP A 92 -21.65 -13.80 -6.41
N ILE A 93 -21.19 -13.02 -5.42
CA ILE A 93 -21.22 -11.56 -5.48
C ILE A 93 -20.53 -11.04 -6.74
N LYS A 94 -21.21 -10.17 -7.45
CA LYS A 94 -20.66 -9.59 -8.69
C LYS A 94 -19.66 -8.46 -8.38
N LEU A 95 -18.69 -8.27 -9.28
CA LEU A 95 -17.67 -7.23 -9.14
C LEU A 95 -18.27 -5.84 -8.81
N ASN A 96 -19.36 -5.46 -9.47
CA ASN A 96 -19.99 -4.15 -9.23
C ASN A 96 -20.55 -3.99 -7.81
N GLU A 97 -20.96 -5.09 -7.18
CA GLU A 97 -21.45 -5.10 -5.79
C GLU A 97 -20.28 -5.10 -4.82
N LEU A 98 -19.24 -5.91 -5.11
CA LEU A 98 -18.03 -5.95 -4.30
C LEU A 98 -17.33 -4.57 -4.28
N MET A 99 -17.35 -3.84 -5.39
CA MET A 99 -16.81 -2.48 -5.49
C MET A 99 -17.60 -1.43 -4.69
N LYS A 100 -18.75 -1.75 -4.12
CA LYS A 100 -19.41 -0.86 -3.13
C LYS A 100 -18.69 -0.91 -1.78
N HIS A 101 -18.04 -2.01 -1.46
CA HIS A 101 -17.24 -2.21 -0.26
C HIS A 101 -15.77 -1.84 -0.48
N ILE A 102 -15.24 -2.12 -1.67
CA ILE A 102 -13.84 -1.85 -2.07
C ILE A 102 -13.86 -0.94 -3.29
N PRO A 103 -14.03 0.38 -3.12
CA PRO A 103 -14.21 1.32 -4.24
C PRO A 103 -12.95 1.52 -5.07
N GLY A 104 -11.77 1.30 -4.50
CA GLY A 104 -10.49 1.48 -5.17
C GLY A 104 -9.28 1.35 -4.26
N PRO A 105 -8.07 1.48 -4.82
CA PRO A 105 -6.85 1.56 -4.05
C PRO A 105 -6.86 2.71 -3.05
N ASP A 106 -6.17 2.51 -1.92
CA ASP A 106 -5.98 3.51 -0.87
C ASP A 106 -4.51 3.51 -0.46
N PHE A 107 -3.83 4.65 -0.61
CA PHE A 107 -2.40 4.77 -0.33
C PHE A 107 -2.17 5.28 1.08
N PRO A 108 -1.18 4.75 1.83
CA PRO A 108 -0.90 5.16 3.21
C PRO A 108 -0.61 6.66 3.35
N THR A 109 -0.03 7.26 2.32
CA THR A 109 0.33 8.67 2.28
C THR A 109 -0.74 9.56 1.61
N GLY A 110 -1.87 8.97 1.22
CA GLY A 110 -2.98 9.68 0.58
C GLY A 110 -2.81 9.80 -0.94
N GLY A 111 -3.52 10.78 -1.50
CA GLY A 111 -3.58 11.03 -2.94
C GLY A 111 -4.97 10.83 -3.50
N ILE A 112 -5.22 11.41 -4.66
CA ILE A 112 -6.50 11.34 -5.36
C ILE A 112 -6.32 10.56 -6.66
N ILE A 113 -7.01 9.43 -6.80
CA ILE A 113 -7.02 8.67 -8.04
C ILE A 113 -7.99 9.32 -9.02
N ILE A 114 -7.51 9.55 -10.24
CA ILE A 114 -8.30 10.15 -11.30
C ILE A 114 -8.82 9.07 -12.24
N GLY A 115 -10.15 8.93 -12.32
CA GLY A 115 -10.81 8.04 -13.26
C GLY A 115 -11.39 6.77 -12.65
N LYS A 116 -12.64 6.84 -12.18
CA LYS A 116 -13.36 5.70 -11.57
C LYS A 116 -13.50 4.48 -12.49
N ASN A 117 -13.70 4.71 -13.79
CA ASN A 117 -13.86 3.61 -14.75
C ASN A 117 -12.57 2.80 -14.93
N ILE A 118 -11.43 3.45 -14.82
CA ILE A 118 -10.11 2.80 -14.95
C ILE A 118 -9.90 1.78 -13.80
N ILE A 119 -10.35 2.12 -12.59
CA ILE A 119 -10.28 1.20 -11.43
C ILE A 119 -11.14 -0.04 -11.70
N LYS A 120 -12.38 0.16 -12.17
CA LYS A 120 -13.29 -0.94 -12.51
C LYS A 120 -12.71 -1.85 -13.60
N ASP A 121 -12.15 -1.28 -14.63
CA ASP A 121 -11.52 -2.04 -15.72
C ASP A 121 -10.26 -2.77 -15.22
N GLY A 122 -9.47 -2.13 -14.36
CA GLY A 122 -8.33 -2.76 -13.69
C GLY A 122 -8.74 -3.98 -12.86
N TYR A 123 -9.76 -3.87 -12.04
CA TYR A 123 -10.27 -4.99 -11.25
C TYR A 123 -10.86 -6.11 -12.12
N LYS A 124 -11.48 -5.78 -13.25
CA LYS A 124 -12.06 -6.76 -14.18
C LYS A 124 -11.00 -7.51 -14.98
N THR A 125 -9.97 -6.81 -15.43
CA THR A 125 -8.99 -7.35 -16.39
C THR A 125 -7.66 -7.73 -15.75
N GLY A 126 -7.40 -7.30 -14.52
CA GLY A 126 -6.10 -7.40 -13.86
C GLY A 126 -5.04 -6.47 -14.47
N ARG A 127 -5.42 -5.54 -15.33
CA ARG A 127 -4.53 -4.59 -16.01
C ARG A 127 -5.14 -3.20 -16.03
N GLY A 128 -4.35 -2.19 -15.74
CA GLY A 128 -4.80 -0.81 -15.78
C GLY A 128 -3.65 0.17 -15.53
N SER A 129 -3.88 1.42 -15.85
CA SER A 129 -2.98 2.52 -15.53
C SER A 129 -3.84 3.69 -15.08
N PHE A 130 -3.59 4.21 -13.91
CA PHE A 130 -4.32 5.36 -13.37
C PHE A 130 -3.35 6.47 -12.97
N LYS A 131 -3.87 7.68 -12.92
CA LYS A 131 -3.12 8.85 -12.47
C LYS A 131 -3.45 9.14 -11.03
N ILE A 132 -2.42 9.39 -10.23
CA ILE A 132 -2.57 9.88 -8.85
C ILE A 132 -2.23 11.36 -8.84
N ARG A 133 -3.06 12.17 -8.21
CA ARG A 133 -2.81 13.58 -7.93
C ARG A 133 -2.73 13.78 -6.44
N GLY A 134 -1.63 14.37 -5.98
CA GLY A 134 -1.52 14.89 -4.63
C GLY A 134 -2.19 16.25 -4.50
N GLU A 135 -2.63 16.59 -3.30
CA GLU A 135 -3.08 17.93 -2.96
C GLU A 135 -1.90 18.70 -2.35
N ILE A 136 -1.43 19.72 -3.05
CA ILE A 136 -0.29 20.54 -2.59
C ILE A 136 -0.84 21.82 -2.00
N LYS A 137 -0.64 22.01 -0.70
CA LYS A 137 -0.87 23.30 -0.02
C LYS A 137 0.48 23.94 0.24
N ILE A 138 0.80 25.00 -0.51
CA ILE A 138 2.10 25.67 -0.44
C ILE A 138 2.06 26.82 0.58
N GLU A 139 2.94 26.76 1.56
CA GLU A 139 3.26 27.87 2.48
C GLU A 139 4.54 28.58 1.99
N GLN A 140 4.48 29.90 1.79
CA GLN A 140 5.61 30.67 1.28
C GLN A 140 6.75 30.69 2.30
N LEU A 141 7.92 30.22 1.89
CA LEU A 141 9.16 30.48 2.60
C LEU A 141 9.66 31.87 2.21
N LYS A 142 9.60 32.83 3.11
CA LYS A 142 10.27 34.12 2.93
C LYS A 142 11.78 33.89 2.97
N ASN A 143 12.46 33.84 1.85
CA ASN A 143 13.92 33.71 1.66
C ASN A 143 14.48 32.31 1.40
N GLY A 144 13.78 31.43 0.70
CA GLY A 144 14.34 30.16 0.22
C GLY A 144 14.46 30.09 -1.30
N ARG A 145 15.64 29.75 -1.83
CA ARG A 145 15.81 29.36 -3.23
C ARG A 145 15.61 27.84 -3.32
N GLY A 146 14.69 27.38 -4.16
CA GLY A 146 14.52 25.96 -4.43
C GLY A 146 13.52 25.71 -5.54
N SER A 147 13.77 24.67 -6.33
CA SER A 147 12.82 24.15 -7.33
C SER A 147 12.34 22.78 -6.84
N PHE A 148 11.03 22.64 -6.56
CA PHE A 148 10.43 21.38 -6.16
C PHE A 148 9.46 20.90 -7.22
N LYS A 149 9.57 19.63 -7.60
CA LYS A 149 8.48 18.87 -8.23
C LYS A 149 8.04 17.81 -7.25
N ILE A 150 7.06 18.15 -6.41
CA ILE A 150 6.48 17.20 -5.46
C ILE A 150 5.06 16.90 -5.90
N ARG A 151 4.70 15.63 -5.88
CA ARG A 151 3.33 15.14 -6.11
C ARG A 151 2.82 14.56 -4.80
N GLY A 152 2.31 15.41 -3.93
CA GLY A 152 1.78 15.03 -2.62
C GLY A 152 0.98 16.16 -2.00
N ASP A 153 0.38 15.92 -0.84
CA ASP A 153 -0.26 16.96 -0.04
C ASP A 153 0.79 17.74 0.72
N ILE A 154 0.86 19.04 0.46
CA ILE A 154 1.76 19.94 1.16
C ILE A 154 0.94 21.00 1.88
N LYS A 155 1.06 21.05 3.19
CA LYS A 155 0.59 22.15 4.02
C LYS A 155 1.74 23.10 4.29
N ILE A 156 1.47 24.36 4.13
CA ILE A 156 2.34 25.41 4.60
C ILE A 156 1.80 25.92 5.93
N GLU A 157 2.59 25.90 6.99
CA GLU A 157 2.22 26.40 8.30
C GLU A 157 3.08 27.61 8.65
N GLN A 158 2.43 28.71 9.04
CA GLN A 158 3.12 29.87 9.60
C GLN A 158 3.50 29.61 11.06
N ARG A 159 4.77 29.80 11.39
CA ARG A 159 5.22 29.78 12.77
C ARG A 159 5.07 31.18 13.42
N LYS A 160 4.90 31.19 14.74
CA LYS A 160 4.76 32.42 15.54
C LYS A 160 5.91 33.42 15.38
N ASN A 161 7.05 33.03 14.82
CA ASN A 161 8.21 33.87 14.55
C ASN A 161 8.24 34.42 13.11
N GLY A 162 7.14 34.35 12.37
CA GLY A 162 7.04 34.85 11.00
C GLY A 162 7.75 33.97 9.94
N LYS A 163 8.35 32.84 10.34
CA LYS A 163 8.91 31.85 9.41
C LYS A 163 7.83 30.82 9.03
N GLU A 164 7.89 30.39 7.82
CA GLU A 164 6.96 29.41 7.23
C GLU A 164 7.67 28.06 7.08
N ARG A 165 6.93 26.96 7.19
CA ARG A 165 7.43 25.61 6.91
C ARG A 165 6.52 24.89 5.96
N ILE A 166 7.11 24.10 5.09
CA ILE A 166 6.38 23.15 4.24
C ILE A 166 6.15 21.88 5.06
N VAL A 167 4.91 21.45 5.17
CA VAL A 167 4.55 20.19 5.78
C VAL A 167 3.97 19.31 4.66
N ILE A 168 4.67 18.24 4.30
CA ILE A 168 4.18 17.23 3.37
C ILE A 168 3.27 16.31 4.19
N THR A 169 1.99 16.31 3.88
CA THR A 169 0.97 15.50 4.59
C THR A 169 0.60 14.24 3.83
N SER A 170 0.88 14.20 2.53
CA SER A 170 0.79 13.00 1.72
C SER A 170 1.78 13.07 0.55
N VAL A 171 2.27 11.92 0.11
CA VAL A 171 3.02 11.73 -1.13
C VAL A 171 2.28 10.72 -1.99
N PRO A 172 2.33 10.85 -3.31
CA PRO A 172 1.64 9.94 -4.22
C PRO A 172 2.21 8.53 -4.20
#